data_06df98ad4300c6d647ebe59f113fe128
#
_entry.id   06df98ad4300c6d647ebe59f113fe128
#
_cell.length_a   1.000
_cell.length_b   1.000
_cell.length_c   1.000
_cell.angle_alpha   90.00
_cell.angle_beta   90.00
_cell.angle_gamma   90.00
#
_symmetry.space_group_name_H-M   'P 1'
#
loop_
_entity.id
_entity.type
_entity.pdbx_description
1 polymer ?
#
loop_
_entity_poly.entity_id
_entity_poly.type
_entity_poly.pdbx_seq_one_letter_code
_entity_poly.pdbx_strand_id
1 'polypeptide(L)'
;MMKSRVGVYVCHCGINIAATVDVEAVTTFAQTLPNVVVAKNYTYMCSDPGQELIKSDIREHGLTHVVVASCSPRMHEPTFRGVVEEEGINPYCFEMANIREQCSWVHEDREWATEKAKQLVASAVAKAALLQPLEEREVGVTPAALIIGGGVAGIEAALDIANAGFKVYLVEKEPTIGGRMAQLNRTFPTLESCLELLGPRMRAVAEHPNIELLTSSEVVGIEGYIGNFQVTVQEARDKGQDSCPLHFEVGSIVVAIGYDHFDAHTKPELGYGKYPNVITAPEFERLSVELGSNGSGLTTRPPDHPTIRPKDVIFVQCVGSRDETVGNEYCSRV
;
A
#
# COMPACT_ATOMS: atom_id res chain seq x y z
N MET A 1 -25.61 -27.63 -11.70
CA MET A 1 -25.42 -26.25 -11.18
C MET A 1 -26.68 -25.46 -11.48
N MET A 2 -27.28 -24.81 -10.49
CA MET A 2 -28.37 -23.86 -10.74
C MET A 2 -27.82 -22.70 -11.58
N LYS A 3 -28.59 -22.25 -12.58
CA LYS A 3 -28.21 -21.13 -13.43
C LYS A 3 -28.21 -19.85 -12.59
N SER A 4 -27.11 -19.08 -12.60
CA SER A 4 -27.01 -17.81 -11.88
C SER A 4 -28.10 -16.83 -12.36
N ARG A 5 -28.76 -16.16 -11.44
CA ARG A 5 -29.80 -15.15 -11.67
C ARG A 5 -29.28 -13.82 -11.11
N VAL A 6 -28.80 -12.96 -11.97
CA VAL A 6 -28.08 -11.73 -11.60
C VAL A 6 -29.01 -10.53 -11.67
N GLY A 7 -29.07 -9.74 -10.59
CA GLY A 7 -29.65 -8.40 -10.56
C GLY A 7 -28.54 -7.36 -10.75
N VAL A 8 -28.75 -6.36 -11.59
CA VAL A 8 -27.79 -5.28 -11.85
C VAL A 8 -28.39 -3.93 -11.47
N TYR A 9 -27.66 -3.15 -10.67
CA TYR A 9 -28.14 -1.87 -10.16
C TYR A 9 -27.13 -0.76 -10.44
N VAL A 10 -27.53 0.20 -11.27
CA VAL A 10 -26.68 1.31 -11.72
C VAL A 10 -26.98 2.56 -10.90
N CYS A 11 -25.99 3.05 -10.16
CA CYS A 11 -26.10 4.24 -9.32
C CYS A 11 -25.79 5.49 -10.11
N HIS A 12 -26.60 6.56 -9.95
CA HIS A 12 -26.26 7.88 -10.47
C HIS A 12 -25.18 8.58 -9.65
N CYS A 13 -25.06 8.22 -8.35
CA CYS A 13 -24.25 8.91 -7.34
C CYS A 13 -24.54 10.43 -7.32
N GLY A 14 -25.84 10.79 -7.31
CA GLY A 14 -26.29 12.13 -7.60
C GLY A 14 -25.94 12.51 -9.02
N ILE A 15 -24.99 13.43 -9.18
CA ILE A 15 -24.45 13.85 -10.48
C ILE A 15 -23.04 13.29 -10.77
N ASN A 16 -22.39 12.68 -9.78
CA ASN A 16 -20.97 12.27 -9.93
C ASN A 16 -20.76 11.20 -11.02
N ILE A 17 -21.75 10.35 -11.26
CA ILE A 17 -21.74 9.37 -12.34
C ILE A 17 -22.60 9.89 -13.51
N ALA A 18 -23.84 10.30 -13.22
CA ALA A 18 -24.82 10.64 -14.25
C ALA A 18 -24.47 11.88 -15.08
N ALA A 19 -23.60 12.77 -14.61
CA ALA A 19 -23.13 13.91 -15.40
C ALA A 19 -22.29 13.48 -16.61
N THR A 20 -21.52 12.39 -16.46
CA THR A 20 -20.55 11.93 -17.47
C THR A 20 -20.99 10.63 -18.14
N VAL A 21 -21.68 9.75 -17.40
CA VAL A 21 -22.14 8.44 -17.88
C VAL A 21 -23.64 8.46 -18.17
N ASP A 22 -24.07 7.94 -19.29
CA ASP A 22 -25.49 7.70 -19.58
C ASP A 22 -25.95 6.44 -18.83
N VAL A 23 -26.46 6.65 -17.62
CA VAL A 23 -26.88 5.56 -16.72
C VAL A 23 -28.05 4.73 -17.29
N GLU A 24 -28.94 5.35 -18.05
CA GLU A 24 -30.06 4.66 -18.73
C GLU A 24 -29.54 3.73 -19.82
N ALA A 25 -28.59 4.20 -20.64
CA ALA A 25 -27.96 3.38 -21.66
C ALA A 25 -27.18 2.21 -21.05
N VAL A 26 -26.48 2.42 -19.92
CA VAL A 26 -25.79 1.35 -19.19
C VAL A 26 -26.78 0.34 -18.62
N THR A 27 -27.88 0.80 -18.04
CA THR A 27 -28.94 -0.07 -17.48
C THR A 27 -29.59 -0.92 -18.57
N THR A 28 -29.96 -0.30 -19.71
CA THR A 28 -30.52 -0.99 -20.85
C THR A 28 -29.56 -2.04 -21.41
N PHE A 29 -28.29 -1.70 -21.54
CA PHE A 29 -27.25 -2.63 -21.94
C PHE A 29 -27.12 -3.79 -20.94
N ALA A 30 -27.13 -3.52 -19.64
CA ALA A 30 -27.02 -4.56 -18.60
C ALA A 30 -28.13 -5.61 -18.70
N GLN A 31 -29.35 -5.22 -19.10
CA GLN A 31 -30.46 -6.17 -19.33
C GLN A 31 -30.21 -7.16 -20.43
N THR A 32 -29.33 -6.85 -21.38
CA THR A 32 -28.99 -7.75 -22.51
C THR A 32 -27.92 -8.78 -22.14
N LEU A 33 -27.28 -8.64 -21.01
CA LEU A 33 -26.16 -9.49 -20.60
C LEU A 33 -26.66 -10.90 -20.19
N PRO A 34 -25.86 -11.94 -20.42
CA PRO A 34 -26.19 -13.29 -19.99
C PRO A 34 -26.40 -13.37 -18.46
N ASN A 35 -27.38 -14.15 -18.05
CA ASN A 35 -27.77 -14.37 -16.64
C ASN A 35 -28.41 -13.17 -15.93
N VAL A 36 -28.48 -12.00 -16.53
CA VAL A 36 -29.17 -10.85 -15.95
C VAL A 36 -30.67 -11.06 -16.05
N VAL A 37 -31.35 -10.96 -14.91
CA VAL A 37 -32.80 -11.12 -14.77
C VAL A 37 -33.48 -9.77 -14.67
N VAL A 38 -32.85 -8.83 -13.99
CA VAL A 38 -33.33 -7.46 -13.79
C VAL A 38 -32.15 -6.50 -13.81
N ALA A 39 -32.34 -5.35 -14.42
CA ALA A 39 -31.41 -4.24 -14.31
C ALA A 39 -32.21 -2.95 -14.08
N LYS A 40 -31.81 -2.18 -13.08
CA LYS A 40 -32.44 -0.90 -12.68
C LYS A 40 -31.38 0.14 -12.37
N ASN A 41 -31.75 1.39 -12.45
CA ASN A 41 -30.92 2.48 -11.96
C ASN A 41 -31.64 3.28 -10.89
N TYR A 42 -30.87 3.96 -10.05
CA TYR A 42 -31.39 4.83 -9.00
C TYR A 42 -30.39 5.92 -8.61
N THR A 43 -30.90 7.06 -8.14
CA THR A 43 -30.08 8.24 -7.84
C THR A 43 -29.02 7.97 -6.79
N TYR A 44 -29.37 7.27 -5.71
CA TYR A 44 -28.47 6.92 -4.60
C TYR A 44 -28.71 5.49 -4.17
N MET A 45 -28.09 4.55 -4.83
CA MET A 45 -28.30 3.11 -4.58
C MET A 45 -27.93 2.70 -3.15
N CYS A 46 -26.98 3.42 -2.51
CA CYS A 46 -26.58 3.18 -1.13
C CYS A 46 -27.55 3.76 -0.07
N SER A 47 -28.57 4.53 -0.47
CA SER A 47 -29.61 5.03 0.43
C SER A 47 -30.62 3.93 0.77
N ASP A 48 -31.37 4.11 1.87
CA ASP A 48 -32.40 3.15 2.27
C ASP A 48 -33.39 2.82 1.14
N PRO A 49 -33.95 3.78 0.35
CA PRO A 49 -34.79 3.42 -0.79
C PRO A 49 -34.07 2.63 -1.88
N GLY A 50 -32.78 2.91 -2.13
CA GLY A 50 -31.98 2.16 -3.09
C GLY A 50 -31.72 0.74 -2.62
N GLN A 51 -31.43 0.55 -1.35
CA GLN A 51 -31.26 -0.76 -0.72
C GLN A 51 -32.56 -1.56 -0.75
N GLU A 52 -33.70 -0.95 -0.42
CA GLU A 52 -35.01 -1.61 -0.46
C GLU A 52 -35.41 -2.02 -1.89
N LEU A 53 -35.03 -1.25 -2.90
CA LEU A 53 -35.20 -1.61 -4.30
C LEU A 53 -34.47 -2.94 -4.62
N ILE A 54 -33.23 -3.10 -4.15
CA ILE A 54 -32.46 -4.34 -4.32
C ILE A 54 -33.13 -5.50 -3.59
N LYS A 55 -33.52 -5.31 -2.34
CA LYS A 55 -34.21 -6.33 -1.51
C LYS A 55 -35.51 -6.80 -2.13
N SER A 56 -36.31 -5.86 -2.61
CA SER A 56 -37.58 -6.20 -3.28
C SER A 56 -37.35 -7.06 -4.53
N ASP A 57 -36.37 -6.71 -5.34
CA ASP A 57 -36.05 -7.46 -6.56
C ASP A 57 -35.45 -8.85 -6.26
N ILE A 58 -34.66 -8.98 -5.19
CA ILE A 58 -34.17 -10.29 -4.73
C ILE A 58 -35.36 -11.21 -4.45
N ARG A 59 -36.35 -10.71 -3.71
CA ARG A 59 -37.57 -11.47 -3.35
C ARG A 59 -38.44 -11.78 -4.59
N GLU A 60 -38.69 -10.76 -5.41
CA GLU A 60 -39.61 -10.87 -6.57
C GLU A 60 -39.04 -11.76 -7.67
N HIS A 61 -37.75 -11.60 -7.96
CA HIS A 61 -37.13 -12.29 -9.09
C HIS A 61 -36.30 -13.51 -8.68
N GLY A 62 -36.22 -13.85 -7.39
CA GLY A 62 -35.43 -14.99 -6.90
C GLY A 62 -33.96 -14.87 -7.37
N LEU A 63 -33.34 -13.71 -7.15
CA LEU A 63 -31.96 -13.47 -7.53
C LEU A 63 -31.04 -14.36 -6.70
N THR A 64 -29.94 -14.76 -7.28
CA THR A 64 -28.87 -15.51 -6.60
C THR A 64 -27.58 -14.71 -6.51
N HIS A 65 -27.45 -13.67 -7.32
CA HIS A 65 -26.28 -12.79 -7.37
C HIS A 65 -26.72 -11.36 -7.63
N VAL A 66 -25.97 -10.42 -7.08
CA VAL A 66 -26.22 -8.99 -7.24
C VAL A 66 -24.95 -8.27 -7.69
N VAL A 67 -25.11 -7.38 -8.66
CA VAL A 67 -24.06 -6.46 -9.13
C VAL A 67 -24.53 -5.02 -8.91
N VAL A 68 -23.72 -4.22 -8.22
CA VAL A 68 -23.96 -2.77 -8.07
C VAL A 68 -22.89 -2.01 -8.82
N ALA A 69 -23.29 -1.29 -9.88
CA ALA A 69 -22.41 -0.39 -10.62
C ALA A 69 -22.48 1.02 -10.01
N SER A 70 -21.47 1.40 -9.26
CA SER A 70 -21.47 2.65 -8.47
C SER A 70 -20.05 3.18 -8.19
N CYS A 71 -19.83 3.74 -7.02
CA CYS A 71 -18.53 4.19 -6.52
C CYS A 71 -17.60 3.03 -6.15
N SER A 72 -16.42 3.37 -5.62
CA SER A 72 -15.42 2.40 -5.17
C SER A 72 -16.00 1.43 -4.12
N PRO A 73 -15.70 0.12 -4.22
CA PRO A 73 -16.03 -0.88 -3.20
C PRO A 73 -15.58 -0.48 -1.78
N ARG A 74 -14.49 0.28 -1.66
CA ARG A 74 -13.95 0.73 -0.35
C ARG A 74 -14.97 1.46 0.53
N MET A 75 -15.99 2.08 -0.08
CA MET A 75 -16.99 2.84 0.68
C MET A 75 -18.21 2.00 1.07
N HIS A 76 -18.83 1.33 0.12
CA HIS A 76 -20.17 0.77 0.31
C HIS A 76 -20.27 -0.73 0.04
N GLU A 77 -19.18 -1.42 -0.17
CA GLU A 77 -19.22 -2.88 -0.32
C GLU A 77 -19.82 -3.57 0.92
N PRO A 78 -19.44 -3.21 2.17
CA PRO A 78 -20.06 -3.78 3.35
C PRO A 78 -21.57 -3.50 3.43
N THR A 79 -22.00 -2.29 3.04
CA THR A 79 -23.43 -1.93 3.00
C THR A 79 -24.22 -2.86 2.08
N PHE A 80 -23.75 -3.05 0.85
CA PHE A 80 -24.46 -3.89 -0.12
C PHE A 80 -24.34 -5.39 0.18
N ARG A 81 -23.25 -5.83 0.79
CA ARG A 81 -23.13 -7.22 1.29
C ARG A 81 -24.16 -7.48 2.39
N GLY A 82 -24.35 -6.54 3.31
CA GLY A 82 -25.43 -6.64 4.31
C GLY A 82 -26.83 -6.71 3.67
N VAL A 83 -27.08 -5.89 2.63
CA VAL A 83 -28.37 -5.91 1.91
C VAL A 83 -28.68 -7.27 1.30
N VAL A 84 -27.73 -7.92 0.65
CA VAL A 84 -27.94 -9.24 0.04
C VAL A 84 -28.05 -10.34 1.07
N GLU A 85 -27.30 -10.22 2.16
CA GLU A 85 -27.32 -11.16 3.29
C GLU A 85 -28.67 -11.14 4.04
N GLU A 86 -29.24 -9.96 4.29
CA GLU A 86 -30.58 -9.80 4.88
C GLU A 86 -31.68 -10.52 4.07
N GLU A 87 -31.50 -10.66 2.77
CA GLU A 87 -32.43 -11.36 1.88
C GLU A 87 -32.02 -12.83 1.60
N GLY A 88 -31.06 -13.36 2.36
CA GLY A 88 -30.67 -14.77 2.31
C GLY A 88 -29.72 -15.13 1.16
N ILE A 89 -29.15 -14.17 0.45
CA ILE A 89 -28.07 -14.41 -0.51
C ILE A 89 -26.75 -14.39 0.24
N ASN A 90 -25.88 -15.37 -0.02
CA ASN A 90 -24.53 -15.38 0.55
C ASN A 90 -23.79 -14.08 0.18
N PRO A 91 -23.20 -13.31 1.16
CA PRO A 91 -22.60 -12.01 0.90
C PRO A 91 -21.44 -12.04 -0.09
N TYR A 92 -20.86 -13.21 -0.37
CA TYR A 92 -19.82 -13.41 -1.37
C TYR A 92 -20.36 -13.62 -2.80
N CYS A 93 -21.67 -13.75 -2.97
CA CYS A 93 -22.35 -13.74 -4.29
C CYS A 93 -22.72 -12.32 -4.73
N PHE A 94 -21.97 -11.34 -4.30
CA PHE A 94 -22.12 -9.91 -4.58
C PHE A 94 -20.85 -9.35 -5.26
N GLU A 95 -21.04 -8.43 -6.23
CA GLU A 95 -19.93 -7.76 -6.92
C GLU A 95 -20.22 -6.26 -7.12
N MET A 96 -19.18 -5.42 -7.09
CA MET A 96 -19.28 -4.00 -7.43
C MET A 96 -18.50 -3.66 -8.69
N ALA A 97 -19.15 -2.96 -9.63
CA ALA A 97 -18.48 -2.32 -10.75
C ALA A 97 -18.19 -0.86 -10.42
N ASN A 98 -16.91 -0.48 -10.33
CA ASN A 98 -16.54 0.90 -10.07
C ASN A 98 -16.66 1.75 -11.33
N ILE A 99 -17.80 2.44 -11.49
CA ILE A 99 -18.08 3.34 -12.62
C ILE A 99 -17.94 4.82 -12.25
N ARG A 100 -17.47 5.14 -11.04
CA ARG A 100 -17.16 6.50 -10.61
C ARG A 100 -15.67 6.80 -10.73
N GLU A 101 -14.85 6.26 -9.85
CA GLU A 101 -13.41 6.53 -9.79
C GLU A 101 -12.65 5.98 -11.02
N GLN A 102 -13.10 4.84 -11.56
CA GLN A 102 -12.46 4.22 -12.73
C GLN A 102 -13.11 4.62 -14.06
N CYS A 103 -14.14 5.44 -14.04
CA CYS A 103 -14.88 5.81 -15.24
C CYS A 103 -15.27 7.29 -15.25
N SER A 104 -16.33 7.71 -14.53
CA SER A 104 -16.88 9.06 -14.67
C SER A 104 -15.92 10.17 -14.23
N TRP A 105 -15.01 9.90 -13.30
CA TRP A 105 -14.01 10.87 -12.83
C TRP A 105 -12.74 10.97 -13.68
N VAL A 106 -12.52 10.02 -14.58
CA VAL A 106 -11.31 9.96 -15.42
C VAL A 106 -11.62 10.11 -16.92
N HIS A 107 -12.88 10.35 -17.26
CA HIS A 107 -13.30 10.62 -18.63
C HIS A 107 -14.13 11.90 -18.67
N GLU A 108 -13.88 12.75 -19.66
CA GLU A 108 -14.64 13.99 -19.91
C GLU A 108 -15.71 13.77 -20.96
N ASP A 109 -15.45 12.90 -21.93
CA ASP A 109 -16.37 12.57 -23.00
C ASP A 109 -17.44 11.57 -22.56
N ARG A 110 -18.72 11.95 -22.72
CA ARG A 110 -19.86 11.15 -22.25
C ARG A 110 -20.03 9.82 -23.01
N GLU A 111 -19.72 9.79 -24.29
CA GLU A 111 -19.85 8.58 -25.10
C GLU A 111 -18.79 7.55 -24.68
N TRP A 112 -17.55 7.97 -24.62
CA TRP A 112 -16.45 7.13 -24.14
C TRP A 112 -16.67 6.64 -22.71
N ALA A 113 -17.09 7.52 -21.80
CA ALA A 113 -17.39 7.14 -20.41
C ALA A 113 -18.53 6.11 -20.36
N THR A 114 -19.59 6.28 -21.16
CA THR A 114 -20.70 5.34 -21.20
C THR A 114 -20.27 3.97 -21.72
N GLU A 115 -19.48 3.92 -22.78
CA GLU A 115 -18.95 2.66 -23.30
C GLU A 115 -18.00 1.98 -22.30
N LYS A 116 -17.17 2.74 -21.61
CA LYS A 116 -16.33 2.22 -20.54
C LYS A 116 -17.16 1.66 -19.38
N ALA A 117 -18.20 2.36 -18.96
CA ALA A 117 -19.11 1.89 -17.92
C ALA A 117 -19.79 0.57 -18.30
N LYS A 118 -20.26 0.43 -19.57
CA LYS A 118 -20.81 -0.83 -20.07
C LYS A 118 -19.80 -1.98 -19.99
N GLN A 119 -18.54 -1.75 -20.36
CA GLN A 119 -17.47 -2.76 -20.26
C GLN A 119 -17.22 -3.19 -18.81
N LEU A 120 -17.17 -2.24 -17.86
CA LEU A 120 -16.99 -2.53 -16.44
C LEU A 120 -18.16 -3.33 -15.88
N VAL A 121 -19.40 -2.97 -16.25
CA VAL A 121 -20.61 -3.70 -15.85
C VAL A 121 -20.64 -5.11 -16.46
N ALA A 122 -20.31 -5.26 -17.73
CA ALA A 122 -20.23 -6.58 -18.36
C ALA A 122 -19.21 -7.50 -17.69
N SER A 123 -18.03 -6.95 -17.33
CA SER A 123 -17.00 -7.68 -16.61
C SER A 123 -17.48 -8.10 -15.21
N ALA A 124 -18.13 -7.19 -14.48
CA ALA A 124 -18.67 -7.47 -13.15
C ALA A 124 -19.79 -8.53 -13.20
N VAL A 125 -20.68 -8.48 -14.20
CA VAL A 125 -21.73 -9.49 -14.39
C VAL A 125 -21.13 -10.86 -14.72
N ALA A 126 -20.12 -10.89 -15.60
CA ALA A 126 -19.44 -12.14 -15.96
C ALA A 126 -18.75 -12.77 -14.74
N LYS A 127 -18.08 -11.95 -13.92
CA LYS A 127 -17.47 -12.36 -12.66
C LYS A 127 -18.54 -12.84 -11.67
N ALA A 128 -19.59 -12.04 -11.44
CA ALA A 128 -20.65 -12.37 -10.50
C ALA A 128 -21.30 -13.74 -10.83
N ALA A 129 -21.51 -14.05 -12.09
CA ALA A 129 -22.10 -15.31 -12.52
C ALA A 129 -21.23 -16.55 -12.17
N LEU A 130 -19.95 -16.36 -11.86
CA LEU A 130 -18.99 -17.40 -11.48
C LEU A 130 -18.76 -17.48 -9.96
N LEU A 131 -19.24 -16.50 -9.20
CA LEU A 131 -19.11 -16.51 -7.73
C LEU A 131 -19.85 -17.69 -7.14
N GLN A 132 -19.32 -18.21 -6.06
CA GLN A 132 -19.91 -19.30 -5.28
C GLN A 132 -20.06 -18.86 -3.83
N PRO A 133 -21.06 -19.34 -3.10
CA PRO A 133 -21.18 -19.11 -1.68
C PRO A 133 -19.91 -19.54 -0.95
N LEU A 134 -19.39 -18.68 -0.12
CA LEU A 134 -18.25 -18.97 0.76
C LEU A 134 -18.73 -19.04 2.20
N GLU A 135 -18.12 -19.93 2.96
CA GLU A 135 -18.32 -20.02 4.41
C GLU A 135 -17.20 -19.25 5.10
N GLU A 136 -17.58 -18.43 6.07
CA GLU A 136 -16.61 -17.80 6.96
C GLU A 136 -16.04 -18.83 7.91
N ARG A 137 -14.73 -18.80 8.08
CA ARG A 137 -14.04 -19.66 9.03
C ARG A 137 -13.35 -18.80 10.08
N GLU A 138 -13.67 -19.06 11.33
CA GLU A 138 -12.92 -18.50 12.43
C GLU A 138 -11.65 -19.33 12.65
N VAL A 139 -10.50 -18.67 12.66
CA VAL A 139 -9.21 -19.28 12.96
C VAL A 139 -8.55 -18.53 14.09
N GLY A 140 -7.83 -19.26 14.94
CA GLY A 140 -6.99 -18.62 15.96
C GLY A 140 -5.96 -17.73 15.33
N VAL A 141 -5.62 -16.63 15.98
CA VAL A 141 -4.56 -15.71 15.55
C VAL A 141 -3.42 -15.75 16.53
N THR A 142 -2.21 -15.94 16.06
CA THR A 142 -0.99 -15.84 16.88
C THR A 142 -0.79 -14.39 17.33
N PRO A 143 -0.83 -14.08 18.65
CA PRO A 143 -0.79 -12.71 19.14
C PRO A 143 0.65 -12.14 19.15
N ALA A 144 1.29 -12.17 17.99
CA ALA A 144 2.64 -11.65 17.78
C ALA A 144 2.74 -10.98 16.41
N ALA A 145 3.66 -10.06 16.23
CA ALA A 145 3.93 -9.38 14.97
C ALA A 145 5.39 -9.51 14.55
N LEU A 146 5.62 -9.69 13.25
CA LEU A 146 6.91 -9.48 12.61
C LEU A 146 6.97 -8.08 12.03
N ILE A 147 8.08 -7.38 12.27
CA ILE A 147 8.39 -6.11 11.59
C ILE A 147 9.68 -6.30 10.81
N ILE A 148 9.63 -6.02 9.52
CA ILE A 148 10.78 -6.15 8.61
C ILE A 148 11.32 -4.75 8.33
N GLY A 149 12.49 -4.45 8.88
CA GLY A 149 13.20 -3.18 8.76
C GLY A 149 13.14 -2.33 10.03
N GLY A 150 14.31 -2.01 10.57
CA GLY A 150 14.52 -1.22 11.80
C GLY A 150 14.71 0.27 11.53
N GLY A 151 14.13 0.82 10.44
CA GLY A 151 14.04 2.26 10.21
C GLY A 151 12.99 2.93 11.12
N VAL A 152 12.79 4.25 10.99
CA VAL A 152 11.84 5.01 11.82
C VAL A 152 10.43 4.41 11.81
N ALA A 153 9.94 3.99 10.66
CA ALA A 153 8.62 3.39 10.54
C ALA A 153 8.52 2.04 11.27
N GLY A 154 9.54 1.19 11.16
CA GLY A 154 9.59 -0.09 11.87
C GLY A 154 9.74 0.08 13.38
N ILE A 155 10.55 1.05 13.83
CA ILE A 155 10.72 1.39 15.24
C ILE A 155 9.39 1.83 15.86
N GLU A 156 8.68 2.77 15.24
CA GLU A 156 7.38 3.24 15.75
C GLU A 156 6.34 2.12 15.76
N ALA A 157 6.24 1.35 14.67
CA ALA A 157 5.33 0.21 14.62
C ALA A 157 5.64 -0.85 15.71
N ALA A 158 6.94 -1.11 15.97
CA ALA A 158 7.36 -2.03 17.02
C ALA A 158 6.93 -1.55 18.40
N LEU A 159 7.18 -0.27 18.70
CA LEU A 159 6.81 0.32 19.98
C LEU A 159 5.29 0.36 20.16
N ASP A 160 4.52 0.74 19.17
CA ASP A 160 3.06 0.81 19.25
C ASP A 160 2.44 -0.56 19.53
N ILE A 161 2.87 -1.58 18.78
CA ILE A 161 2.37 -2.96 18.96
C ILE A 161 2.82 -3.54 20.29
N ALA A 162 4.07 -3.31 20.68
CA ALA A 162 4.59 -3.83 21.94
C ALA A 162 3.97 -3.13 23.17
N ASN A 163 3.71 -1.82 23.09
CA ASN A 163 2.98 -1.07 24.11
C ASN A 163 1.53 -1.52 24.26
N ALA A 164 0.91 -2.02 23.19
CA ALA A 164 -0.40 -2.66 23.22
C ALA A 164 -0.38 -4.05 23.88
N GLY A 165 0.80 -4.55 24.29
CA GLY A 165 0.97 -5.79 25.01
C GLY A 165 1.27 -7.02 24.15
N PHE A 166 1.49 -6.86 22.85
CA PHE A 166 1.78 -7.96 21.94
C PHE A 166 3.30 -8.18 21.78
N LYS A 167 3.69 -9.44 21.55
CA LYS A 167 5.06 -9.81 21.20
C LYS A 167 5.41 -9.29 19.81
N VAL A 168 6.60 -8.70 19.67
CA VAL A 168 7.13 -8.17 18.41
C VAL A 168 8.50 -8.76 18.13
N TYR A 169 8.70 -9.22 16.90
CA TYR A 169 10.01 -9.55 16.33
C TYR A 169 10.38 -8.46 15.34
N LEU A 170 11.40 -7.67 15.64
CA LEU A 170 11.91 -6.62 14.75
C LEU A 170 13.19 -7.11 14.09
N VAL A 171 13.13 -7.36 12.78
CA VAL A 171 14.26 -7.86 11.99
C VAL A 171 14.88 -6.73 11.19
N GLU A 172 16.20 -6.53 11.37
CA GLU A 172 16.98 -5.51 10.67
C GLU A 172 18.25 -6.14 10.07
N LYS A 173 18.48 -5.90 8.79
CA LYS A 173 19.65 -6.43 8.06
C LYS A 173 20.98 -5.79 8.49
N GLU A 174 20.92 -4.53 8.89
CA GLU A 174 22.09 -3.79 9.35
C GLU A 174 22.43 -4.14 10.82
N PRO A 175 23.66 -3.89 11.28
CA PRO A 175 24.05 -4.13 12.67
C PRO A 175 23.32 -3.25 13.68
N THR A 176 22.71 -2.16 13.23
CA THR A 176 22.03 -1.17 14.06
C THR A 176 20.71 -0.74 13.44
N ILE A 177 19.72 -0.46 14.29
CA ILE A 177 18.45 0.14 13.84
C ILE A 177 18.61 1.65 13.64
N GLY A 178 17.61 2.29 13.02
CA GLY A 178 17.58 3.75 12.75
C GLY A 178 17.44 4.07 11.25
N GLY A 179 17.87 3.15 10.38
CA GLY A 179 17.71 3.24 8.94
C GLY A 179 18.25 4.55 8.34
N ARG A 180 17.53 5.10 7.37
CA ARG A 180 17.94 6.34 6.69
C ARG A 180 17.92 7.56 7.61
N MET A 181 17.00 7.62 8.59
CA MET A 181 16.93 8.76 9.51
C MET A 181 18.20 8.90 10.36
N ALA A 182 18.86 7.80 10.70
CA ALA A 182 20.16 7.84 11.40
C ALA A 182 21.30 8.46 10.57
N GLN A 183 21.12 8.60 9.25
CA GLN A 183 22.09 9.19 8.32
C GLN A 183 21.82 10.67 8.05
N LEU A 184 20.68 11.21 8.53
CA LEU A 184 20.27 12.59 8.35
C LEU A 184 20.62 13.44 9.59
N ASN A 185 20.80 14.74 9.35
CA ASN A 185 21.07 15.70 10.41
C ASN A 185 19.77 16.24 11.03
N ARG A 186 18.87 16.73 10.16
CA ARG A 186 17.64 17.40 10.59
C ARG A 186 16.42 16.94 9.81
N THR A 187 15.28 16.95 10.45
CA THR A 187 13.98 16.70 9.82
C THR A 187 13.48 17.95 9.11
N PHE A 188 12.67 17.77 8.08
CA PHE A 188 11.91 18.83 7.41
C PHE A 188 10.41 18.62 7.71
N PRO A 189 9.63 19.68 7.99
CA PRO A 189 9.98 21.11 8.01
C PRO A 189 10.41 21.65 9.39
N THR A 190 10.40 20.81 10.42
CA THR A 190 10.60 21.25 11.82
C THR A 190 12.06 21.58 12.17
N LEU A 191 13.00 21.09 11.38
CA LEU A 191 14.44 21.25 11.57
C LEU A 191 14.97 20.70 12.92
N GLU A 192 14.27 19.75 13.50
CA GLU A 192 14.68 19.03 14.69
C GLU A 192 15.84 18.08 14.38
N SER A 193 16.68 17.81 15.38
CA SER A 193 17.78 16.86 15.24
C SER A 193 17.24 15.44 15.05
N CYS A 194 17.60 14.79 13.93
CA CYS A 194 17.22 13.40 13.67
C CYS A 194 17.71 12.46 14.78
N LEU A 195 18.92 12.66 15.27
CA LEU A 195 19.52 11.83 16.32
C LEU A 195 18.81 12.01 17.68
N GLU A 196 18.42 13.25 18.02
CA GLU A 196 17.69 13.54 19.26
C GLU A 196 16.28 12.95 19.24
N LEU A 197 15.63 12.91 18.09
CA LEU A 197 14.32 12.26 17.92
C LEU A 197 14.43 10.73 17.93
N LEU A 198 15.43 10.19 17.23
CA LEU A 198 15.59 8.75 17.02
C LEU A 198 16.21 8.03 18.22
N GLY A 199 17.18 8.63 18.88
CA GLY A 199 17.96 8.00 19.96
C GLY A 199 17.11 7.44 21.11
N PRO A 200 16.16 8.21 21.68
CA PRO A 200 15.25 7.69 22.71
C PRO A 200 14.41 6.50 22.24
N ARG A 201 13.94 6.51 21.00
CA ARG A 201 13.13 5.45 20.40
C ARG A 201 13.91 4.17 20.19
N MET A 202 15.14 4.29 19.69
CA MET A 202 16.04 3.14 19.54
C MET A 202 16.33 2.47 20.91
N ARG A 203 16.56 3.26 21.96
CA ARG A 203 16.72 2.73 23.33
C ARG A 203 15.43 2.05 23.80
N ALA A 204 14.29 2.69 23.60
CA ALA A 204 13.01 2.12 23.98
C ALA A 204 12.76 0.75 23.32
N VAL A 205 13.10 0.61 22.03
CA VAL A 205 13.03 -0.69 21.33
C VAL A 205 13.96 -1.72 21.97
N ALA A 206 15.22 -1.34 22.24
CA ALA A 206 16.22 -2.26 22.80
C ALA A 206 15.90 -2.72 24.23
N GLU A 207 15.20 -1.90 25.00
CA GLU A 207 14.86 -2.17 26.40
C GLU A 207 13.44 -2.72 26.60
N HIS A 208 12.60 -2.78 25.53
CA HIS A 208 11.21 -3.17 25.64
C HIS A 208 11.04 -4.68 25.85
N PRO A 209 10.34 -5.13 26.89
CA PRO A 209 10.25 -6.57 27.23
C PRO A 209 9.48 -7.40 26.18
N ASN A 210 8.59 -6.77 25.41
CA ASN A 210 7.83 -7.43 24.37
C ASN A 210 8.47 -7.36 22.98
N ILE A 211 9.62 -6.69 22.81
CA ILE A 211 10.34 -6.61 21.54
C ILE A 211 11.55 -7.52 21.56
N GLU A 212 11.64 -8.38 20.57
CA GLU A 212 12.84 -9.14 20.25
C GLU A 212 13.49 -8.53 19.01
N LEU A 213 14.62 -7.87 19.25
CA LEU A 213 15.37 -7.17 18.21
C LEU A 213 16.42 -8.10 17.61
N LEU A 214 16.30 -8.37 16.31
CA LEU A 214 17.17 -9.23 15.52
C LEU A 214 17.91 -8.36 14.49
N THR A 215 19.08 -7.83 14.87
CA THR A 215 19.96 -7.07 13.97
C THR A 215 20.87 -8.00 13.19
N SER A 216 21.52 -7.51 12.13
CA SER A 216 22.31 -8.31 11.20
C SER A 216 21.57 -9.59 10.75
N SER A 217 20.27 -9.47 10.50
CA SER A 217 19.37 -10.59 10.25
C SER A 217 18.43 -10.31 9.10
N GLU A 218 18.13 -11.34 8.32
CA GLU A 218 17.21 -11.26 7.18
C GLU A 218 16.12 -12.32 7.27
N VAL A 219 14.90 -11.94 6.84
CA VAL A 219 13.80 -12.88 6.67
C VAL A 219 14.02 -13.64 5.37
N VAL A 220 14.23 -14.95 5.47
CA VAL A 220 14.52 -15.83 4.32
C VAL A 220 13.36 -16.74 3.94
N GLY A 221 12.32 -16.82 4.78
CA GLY A 221 11.13 -17.63 4.49
C GLY A 221 9.91 -17.12 5.26
N ILE A 222 8.77 -17.15 4.59
CA ILE A 222 7.44 -16.88 5.17
C ILE A 222 6.49 -17.90 4.57
N GLU A 223 5.83 -18.68 5.43
CA GLU A 223 4.82 -19.66 5.07
C GLU A 223 3.55 -19.43 5.89
N GLY A 224 2.45 -20.09 5.55
CA GLY A 224 1.18 -20.00 6.28
C GLY A 224 0.20 -19.03 5.66
N TYR A 225 -0.62 -18.38 6.49
CA TYR A 225 -1.72 -17.51 6.08
C TYR A 225 -1.97 -16.41 7.12
N ILE A 226 -2.79 -15.43 6.76
CA ILE A 226 -3.14 -14.30 7.64
C ILE A 226 -3.63 -14.81 9.00
N GLY A 227 -2.97 -14.34 10.05
CA GLY A 227 -3.21 -14.77 11.42
C GLY A 227 -2.23 -15.84 11.92
N ASN A 228 -1.55 -16.59 11.04
CA ASN A 228 -0.69 -17.72 11.40
C ASN A 228 0.45 -17.88 10.37
N PHE A 229 1.40 -16.98 10.40
CA PHE A 229 2.59 -17.04 9.58
C PHE A 229 3.71 -17.74 10.32
N GLN A 230 4.39 -18.66 9.65
CA GLN A 230 5.66 -19.25 10.08
C GLN A 230 6.79 -18.49 9.40
N VAL A 231 7.67 -17.91 10.19
CA VAL A 231 8.75 -17.05 9.73
C VAL A 231 10.09 -17.73 9.98
N THR A 232 10.95 -17.68 8.98
CA THR A 232 12.35 -18.13 9.08
C THR A 232 13.26 -16.91 8.92
N VAL A 233 14.11 -16.69 9.91
CA VAL A 233 15.11 -15.60 9.92
C VAL A 233 16.51 -16.21 9.97
N GLN A 234 17.41 -15.66 9.18
CA GLN A 234 18.82 -16.03 9.16
C GLN A 234 19.68 -14.84 9.57
N GLU A 235 20.58 -15.05 10.50
CA GLU A 235 21.58 -14.05 10.88
C GLU A 235 22.63 -13.95 9.77
N ALA A 236 22.90 -12.73 9.31
CA ALA A 236 23.94 -12.43 8.34
C ALA A 236 25.32 -12.53 9.04
N ARG A 237 25.92 -13.70 9.08
CA ARG A 237 27.30 -13.90 9.55
C ARG A 237 28.26 -13.99 8.38
N ASP A 238 29.53 -13.69 8.65
CA ASP A 238 30.63 -13.88 7.68
C ASP A 238 30.56 -15.26 7.03
N LYS A 239 30.78 -15.31 5.72
CA LYS A 239 30.77 -16.53 4.89
C LYS A 239 31.67 -17.59 5.51
N GLY A 240 31.11 -18.59 6.19
CA GLY A 240 31.85 -19.72 6.71
C GLY A 240 31.38 -20.31 8.03
N GLN A 241 30.39 -19.76 8.72
CA GLN A 241 29.77 -20.44 9.88
C GLN A 241 28.31 -20.77 9.58
N ASP A 242 27.94 -22.04 9.73
CA ASP A 242 26.54 -22.48 9.68
C ASP A 242 25.76 -21.84 10.82
N SER A 243 25.02 -20.76 10.52
CA SER A 243 24.05 -20.20 11.46
C SER A 243 22.77 -21.03 11.36
N CYS A 244 22.32 -21.57 12.47
CA CYS A 244 21.02 -22.23 12.53
C CYS A 244 19.93 -21.14 12.33
N PRO A 245 19.02 -21.28 11.35
CA PRO A 245 17.95 -20.31 11.16
C PRO A 245 17.02 -20.30 12.38
N LEU A 246 16.55 -19.12 12.74
CA LEU A 246 15.55 -18.91 13.79
C LEU A 246 14.15 -19.06 13.18
N HIS A 247 13.30 -19.85 13.82
CA HIS A 247 11.90 -20.04 13.41
C HIS A 247 10.95 -19.57 14.51
N PHE A 248 9.91 -18.82 14.12
CA PHE A 248 8.85 -18.38 15.05
C PHE A 248 7.54 -18.14 14.29
N GLU A 249 6.45 -18.04 15.06
CA GLU A 249 5.11 -17.79 14.52
C GLU A 249 4.62 -16.39 14.86
N VAL A 250 3.94 -15.77 13.89
CA VAL A 250 3.31 -14.45 14.06
C VAL A 250 1.95 -14.37 13.38
N GLY A 251 1.05 -13.55 13.89
CA GLY A 251 -0.27 -13.32 13.29
C GLY A 251 -0.27 -12.24 12.23
N SER A 252 0.69 -11.30 12.28
CA SER A 252 0.77 -10.19 11.34
C SER A 252 2.20 -9.84 10.97
N ILE A 253 2.34 -9.20 9.81
CA ILE A 253 3.63 -8.76 9.27
C ILE A 253 3.52 -7.30 8.85
N VAL A 254 4.45 -6.47 9.35
CA VAL A 254 4.60 -5.07 8.95
C VAL A 254 5.89 -4.95 8.12
N VAL A 255 5.75 -4.51 6.87
CA VAL A 255 6.88 -4.29 5.97
C VAL A 255 7.30 -2.83 6.05
N ALA A 256 8.49 -2.56 6.60
CA ALA A 256 9.06 -1.24 6.84
C ALA A 256 10.48 -1.13 6.25
N ILE A 257 10.72 -1.73 5.10
CA ILE A 257 12.05 -1.87 4.46
C ILE A 257 12.64 -0.57 3.92
N GLY A 258 11.86 0.52 3.92
CA GLY A 258 12.31 1.81 3.42
C GLY A 258 12.48 1.84 1.90
N TYR A 259 13.53 2.51 1.43
CA TYR A 259 13.85 2.66 0.01
C TYR A 259 15.37 2.66 -0.21
N ASP A 260 15.78 2.34 -1.41
CA ASP A 260 17.16 2.49 -1.85
C ASP A 260 17.36 3.81 -2.62
N HIS A 261 18.51 4.44 -2.42
CA HIS A 261 18.86 5.61 -3.22
C HIS A 261 19.18 5.17 -4.65
N PHE A 262 18.78 6.02 -5.59
CA PHE A 262 19.16 5.82 -6.99
C PHE A 262 20.69 5.85 -7.14
N ASP A 263 21.24 4.89 -7.87
CA ASP A 263 22.67 4.86 -8.16
C ASP A 263 23.04 5.92 -9.21
N ALA A 264 23.63 7.02 -8.76
CA ALA A 264 23.99 8.14 -9.61
C ALA A 264 25.08 7.80 -10.67
N HIS A 265 25.80 6.68 -10.53
CA HIS A 265 26.76 6.22 -11.54
C HIS A 265 26.07 5.77 -12.83
N THR A 266 24.79 5.41 -12.77
CA THR A 266 24.00 5.02 -13.96
C THR A 266 23.68 6.21 -14.87
N LYS A 267 23.96 7.46 -14.44
CA LYS A 267 23.79 8.70 -15.21
C LYS A 267 25.14 9.45 -15.35
N PRO A 268 26.09 8.89 -16.11
CA PRO A 268 27.44 9.43 -16.22
C PRO A 268 27.52 10.84 -16.86
N GLU A 269 26.47 11.25 -17.59
CA GLU A 269 26.35 12.59 -18.16
C GLU A 269 26.26 13.69 -17.10
N LEU A 270 25.80 13.36 -15.87
CA LEU A 270 25.76 14.30 -14.76
C LEU A 270 27.11 14.44 -14.05
N GLY A 271 28.06 13.56 -14.34
CA GLY A 271 29.44 13.66 -13.88
C GLY A 271 29.71 13.16 -12.47
N TYR A 272 28.74 12.46 -11.81
CA TYR A 272 28.97 11.80 -10.52
C TYR A 272 30.09 10.74 -10.65
N GLY A 273 30.99 10.70 -9.68
CA GLY A 273 32.19 9.84 -9.71
C GLY A 273 33.32 10.35 -10.65
N LYS A 274 33.04 11.36 -11.50
CA LYS A 274 34.01 11.98 -12.39
C LYS A 274 34.53 13.32 -11.84
N TYR A 275 33.63 14.13 -11.29
CA TYR A 275 33.94 15.42 -10.73
C TYR A 275 33.73 15.42 -9.22
N PRO A 276 34.74 15.84 -8.41
CA PRO A 276 34.63 15.74 -6.93
C PRO A 276 33.60 16.69 -6.31
N ASN A 277 33.11 17.66 -7.08
CA ASN A 277 32.04 18.58 -6.65
C ASN A 277 30.65 18.17 -7.10
N VAL A 278 30.49 17.01 -7.74
CA VAL A 278 29.20 16.40 -8.05
C VAL A 278 28.95 15.30 -7.05
N ILE A 279 28.02 15.53 -6.15
CA ILE A 279 27.73 14.66 -5.00
C ILE A 279 26.23 14.34 -4.93
N THR A 280 25.89 13.27 -4.25
CA THR A 280 24.51 12.87 -3.99
C THR A 280 23.92 13.68 -2.82
N ALA A 281 22.58 13.69 -2.68
CA ALA A 281 21.91 14.35 -1.56
C ALA A 281 22.38 13.83 -0.18
N PRO A 282 22.57 12.52 0.05
CA PRO A 282 23.13 12.02 1.32
C PRO A 282 24.59 12.48 1.59
N GLU A 283 25.38 12.62 0.55
CA GLU A 283 26.74 13.16 0.68
C GLU A 283 26.73 14.66 1.00
N PHE A 284 25.80 15.41 0.38
CA PHE A 284 25.60 16.83 0.70
C PHE A 284 25.12 17.02 2.13
N GLU A 285 24.22 16.17 2.61
CA GLU A 285 23.75 16.19 4.01
C GLU A 285 24.93 16.04 4.98
N ARG A 286 25.80 15.07 4.78
CA ARG A 286 27.03 14.87 5.57
C ARG A 286 27.95 16.08 5.52
N LEU A 287 28.19 16.60 4.31
CA LEU A 287 29.02 17.78 4.11
C LEU A 287 28.45 19.02 4.83
N SER A 288 27.13 19.19 4.81
CA SER A 288 26.47 20.33 5.49
C SER A 288 26.65 20.31 7.00
N VAL A 289 26.66 19.12 7.61
CA VAL A 289 26.95 18.94 9.05
C VAL A 289 28.39 19.34 9.36
N GLU A 290 29.35 18.89 8.56
CA GLU A 290 30.76 19.20 8.73
C GLU A 290 31.04 20.71 8.60
N LEU A 291 30.40 21.38 7.63
CA LEU A 291 30.54 22.82 7.41
C LEU A 291 29.80 23.67 8.44
N GLY A 292 28.70 23.19 9.00
CA GLY A 292 27.88 23.89 10.00
C GLY A 292 28.44 23.83 11.42
N SER A 293 29.23 22.81 11.76
CA SER A 293 29.94 22.71 13.04
C SER A 293 31.12 23.65 13.03
N ASN A 294 30.93 24.86 13.54
CA ASN A 294 31.98 25.84 13.72
C ASN A 294 33.21 25.23 14.41
N GLY A 295 34.19 24.77 13.64
CA GLY A 295 35.61 24.67 14.00
C GLY A 295 36.04 23.87 15.22
N SER A 296 35.16 23.18 15.93
CA SER A 296 35.52 22.34 17.07
C SER A 296 35.31 20.87 16.77
N GLY A 297 36.26 20.32 16.06
CA GLY A 297 36.83 19.00 16.15
C GLY A 297 35.90 17.81 16.20
N LEU A 298 35.68 17.20 15.06
CA LEU A 298 35.91 15.75 14.86
C LEU A 298 36.13 15.55 13.35
N THR A 299 37.39 15.54 12.96
CA THR A 299 37.84 15.24 11.61
C THR A 299 37.74 13.72 11.37
N THR A 300 36.58 13.21 11.05
CA THR A 300 36.47 11.95 10.28
C THR A 300 36.18 12.30 8.84
N ARG A 301 37.15 12.93 8.22
CA ARG A 301 37.16 13.30 6.82
C ARG A 301 37.55 12.10 5.98
N PRO A 302 36.86 11.75 4.91
CA PRO A 302 37.49 10.98 3.84
C PRO A 302 38.67 11.79 3.31
N PRO A 303 39.86 11.21 3.13
CA PRO A 303 41.11 11.95 2.88
C PRO A 303 41.18 12.72 1.55
N ASP A 304 40.17 12.63 0.68
CA ASP A 304 40.27 13.04 -0.71
C ASP A 304 39.34 14.20 -1.14
N HIS A 305 38.59 14.83 -0.23
CA HIS A 305 37.75 15.98 -0.59
C HIS A 305 38.42 17.33 -0.27
N PRO A 306 38.56 18.22 -1.29
CA PRO A 306 39.13 19.54 -1.06
C PRO A 306 38.27 20.38 -0.12
N THR A 307 38.91 21.18 0.73
CA THR A 307 38.30 22.16 1.67
C THR A 307 37.65 23.32 0.93
N ILE A 308 36.75 23.08 0.00
CA ILE A 308 36.08 24.13 -0.76
C ILE A 308 34.72 24.37 -0.10
N ARG A 309 34.55 25.58 0.47
CA ARG A 309 33.18 26.07 0.76
C ARG A 309 32.56 26.45 -0.58
N PRO A 310 31.52 25.76 -1.03
CA PRO A 310 30.87 26.11 -2.27
C PRO A 310 30.30 27.52 -2.15
N LYS A 311 30.47 28.35 -3.18
CA LYS A 311 29.83 29.67 -3.28
C LYS A 311 28.39 29.50 -3.80
N ASP A 312 28.21 28.56 -4.69
CA ASP A 312 26.93 28.25 -5.34
C ASP A 312 26.68 26.76 -5.26
N VAL A 313 25.41 26.38 -5.04
CA VAL A 313 24.94 25.00 -4.99
C VAL A 313 23.81 24.83 -6.00
N ILE A 314 23.94 23.85 -6.87
CA ILE A 314 22.92 23.50 -7.85
C ILE A 314 22.32 22.15 -7.47
N PHE A 315 21.00 22.08 -7.31
CA PHE A 315 20.29 20.85 -7.08
C PHE A 315 19.69 20.31 -8.38
N VAL A 316 20.12 19.12 -8.80
CA VAL A 316 19.50 18.37 -9.88
C VAL A 316 18.55 17.35 -9.24
N GLN A 317 17.25 17.61 -9.35
CA GLN A 317 16.22 16.85 -8.67
C GLN A 317 15.69 15.71 -9.54
N CYS A 318 15.15 14.67 -8.88
CA CYS A 318 14.50 13.54 -9.53
C CYS A 318 15.37 12.80 -10.57
N VAL A 319 16.68 12.71 -10.32
CA VAL A 319 17.60 11.98 -11.19
C VAL A 319 17.16 10.51 -11.29
N GLY A 320 17.04 10.01 -12.52
CA GLY A 320 16.58 8.66 -12.81
C GLY A 320 15.08 8.41 -12.61
N SER A 321 14.28 9.47 -12.37
CA SER A 321 12.83 9.40 -12.30
C SER A 321 12.21 9.81 -13.64
N ARG A 322 11.20 9.08 -14.11
CA ARG A 322 10.60 9.24 -15.46
C ARG A 322 11.65 9.18 -16.56
N ASP A 323 12.52 8.20 -16.46
CA ASP A 323 13.69 8.02 -17.32
C ASP A 323 13.75 6.57 -17.81
N GLU A 324 13.30 6.37 -19.03
CA GLU A 324 13.26 5.04 -19.66
C GLU A 324 14.66 4.45 -19.87
N THR A 325 15.71 5.29 -19.95
CA THR A 325 17.09 4.83 -20.18
C THR A 325 17.66 4.04 -19.00
N VAL A 326 17.09 4.22 -17.82
CA VAL A 326 17.45 3.48 -16.59
C VAL A 326 16.30 2.57 -16.09
N GLY A 327 15.25 2.39 -16.91
CA GLY A 327 14.13 1.51 -16.62
C GLY A 327 13.08 2.09 -15.66
N ASN A 328 13.10 3.40 -15.39
CA ASN A 328 12.17 4.09 -14.50
C ASN A 328 11.19 4.96 -15.29
N GLU A 329 10.12 4.40 -15.78
CA GLU A 329 9.12 5.11 -16.60
C GLU A 329 8.30 6.12 -15.80
N TYR A 330 8.15 5.91 -14.49
CA TYR A 330 7.26 6.66 -13.62
C TYR A 330 8.00 7.60 -12.66
N CYS A 331 7.25 8.50 -12.03
CA CYS A 331 7.77 9.37 -10.99
C CYS A 331 8.10 8.57 -9.73
N SER A 332 9.28 8.80 -9.15
CA SER A 332 9.71 8.16 -7.89
C SER A 332 8.82 8.47 -6.67
N ARG A 333 7.85 9.38 -6.84
CA ARG A 333 6.91 9.76 -5.79
C ARG A 333 5.60 8.96 -5.85
N VAL A 334 5.42 8.10 -6.82
CA VAL A 334 4.18 7.32 -7.01
C VAL A 334 4.39 5.91 -6.50
#